data_67b1744a746cb2ce45fb8a6f02c36754
#
_entry.id   67b1744a746cb2ce45fb8a6f02c36754
#
_cell.length_a   1.000
_cell.length_b   1.000
_cell.length_c   1.000
_cell.angle_alpha   90.00
_cell.angle_beta   90.00
_cell.angle_gamma   90.00
#
_symmetry.space_group_name_H-M   'P 1'
#
loop_
_entity.id
_entity.type
_entity.pdbx_description
1 polymer ?
#
loop_
_entity_poly.entity_id
_entity_poly.type
_entity_poly.pdbx_seq_one_letter_code
_entity_poly.pdbx_strand_id
1 'polypeptide(L)'
;MTAVQQSAAPHPAVRQRIDWIDTAKGLCMILVIVGHTLPYGNLMRNFIFSFHMPAFFFLTGYTARRPDTWQGFARRVRKDFVALIVPVLGVVQVFNVLLNFFLSDDRSLTNLWDIARYNAITLFWASGNPADGIPSCGMPWFLFALFWGKLIWELLGLLFPKGDFAVSFIVMLFGAYIGQVQYLPQCLDVAMVVVMYLTLGELFR
;
A
#
# COMPACT_ATOMS: atom_id res chain seq x y z
N MET A 1 19.00 0.70 58.66
CA MET A 1 19.14 0.06 57.31
C MET A 1 17.82 0.19 56.60
N THR A 2 17.69 1.21 55.77
CA THR A 2 16.46 1.53 55.03
C THR A 2 16.58 0.88 53.66
N ALA A 3 15.73 -0.11 53.38
CA ALA A 3 15.67 -0.78 52.09
C ALA A 3 15.08 0.19 51.04
N VAL A 4 15.87 0.55 50.04
CA VAL A 4 15.45 1.29 48.86
C VAL A 4 14.63 0.34 47.97
N GLN A 5 13.31 0.54 47.95
CA GLN A 5 12.44 -0.11 46.96
C GLN A 5 12.79 0.42 45.56
N GLN A 6 13.47 -0.37 44.77
CA GLN A 6 13.61 -0.12 43.35
C GLN A 6 12.25 -0.23 42.67
N SER A 7 11.69 0.93 42.29
CA SER A 7 10.51 1.00 41.42
C SER A 7 10.86 0.38 40.08
N ALA A 8 10.29 -0.78 39.77
CA ALA A 8 10.41 -1.42 38.46
C ALA A 8 9.76 -0.51 37.40
N ALA A 9 10.53 -0.14 36.38
CA ALA A 9 10.02 0.61 35.25
C ALA A 9 8.84 -0.14 34.61
N PRO A 10 7.75 0.55 34.21
CA PRO A 10 6.60 -0.11 33.60
C PRO A 10 7.04 -0.78 32.32
N HIS A 11 6.82 -2.09 32.21
CA HIS A 11 7.01 -2.85 31.00
C HIS A 11 6.17 -2.22 29.87
N PRO A 12 6.72 -2.02 28.66
CA PRO A 12 5.93 -1.53 27.54
C PRO A 12 4.76 -2.49 27.32
N ALA A 13 3.54 -1.94 27.33
CA ALA A 13 2.32 -2.71 27.14
C ALA A 13 2.43 -3.49 25.82
N VAL A 14 2.50 -4.81 25.92
CA VAL A 14 2.49 -5.72 24.77
C VAL A 14 1.18 -5.47 24.03
N ARG A 15 1.27 -4.99 22.80
CA ARG A 15 0.10 -4.72 21.96
C ARG A 15 -0.64 -6.05 21.78
N GLN A 16 -1.83 -6.15 22.34
CA GLN A 16 -2.63 -7.35 22.26
C GLN A 16 -2.95 -7.63 20.78
N ARG A 17 -2.54 -8.79 20.29
CA ARG A 17 -2.83 -9.26 18.93
C ARG A 17 -4.32 -9.54 18.82
N ILE A 18 -4.91 -9.14 17.70
CA ILE A 18 -6.33 -9.38 17.43
C ILE A 18 -6.40 -10.48 16.37
N ASP A 19 -6.52 -11.72 16.83
CA ASP A 19 -6.34 -12.92 16.00
C ASP A 19 -7.28 -12.98 14.79
N TRP A 20 -8.53 -12.51 14.93
CA TRP A 20 -9.45 -12.52 13.79
C TRP A 20 -9.02 -11.57 12.66
N ILE A 21 -8.31 -10.47 12.98
CA ILE A 21 -7.79 -9.54 11.96
C ILE A 21 -6.63 -10.18 11.19
N ASP A 22 -5.74 -10.86 11.91
CA ASP A 22 -4.62 -11.57 11.28
C ASP A 22 -5.16 -12.69 10.38
N THR A 23 -6.20 -13.41 10.82
CA THR A 23 -6.90 -14.41 10.02
C THR A 23 -7.55 -13.80 8.78
N ALA A 24 -8.26 -12.67 8.93
CA ALA A 24 -8.92 -11.99 7.81
C ALA A 24 -7.90 -11.49 6.77
N LYS A 25 -6.77 -10.92 7.20
CA LYS A 25 -5.67 -10.52 6.31
C LYS A 25 -5.04 -11.71 5.60
N GLY A 26 -4.85 -12.83 6.31
CA GLY A 26 -4.35 -14.08 5.73
C GLY A 26 -5.30 -14.61 4.66
N LEU A 27 -6.60 -14.60 4.92
CA LEU A 27 -7.62 -14.99 3.94
C LEU A 27 -7.61 -14.09 2.70
N CYS A 28 -7.51 -12.76 2.89
CA CYS A 28 -7.37 -11.83 1.77
C CYS A 28 -6.14 -12.15 0.91
N MET A 29 -4.99 -12.51 1.53
CA MET A 29 -3.78 -12.90 0.79
C MET A 29 -3.97 -14.20 0.00
N ILE A 30 -4.66 -15.20 0.57
CA ILE A 30 -5.03 -16.43 -0.17
C ILE A 30 -5.90 -16.09 -1.37
N LEU A 31 -6.89 -15.21 -1.18
CA LEU A 31 -7.77 -14.77 -2.27
C LEU A 31 -7.01 -14.02 -3.37
N VAL A 32 -5.98 -13.22 -3.03
CA VAL A 32 -5.09 -12.60 -4.02
C VAL A 32 -4.45 -13.69 -4.90
N ILE A 33 -3.86 -14.72 -4.29
CA ILE A 33 -3.20 -15.80 -5.02
C ILE A 33 -4.21 -16.52 -5.93
N VAL A 34 -5.34 -16.95 -5.37
CA VAL A 34 -6.40 -17.63 -6.13
C VAL A 34 -6.92 -16.74 -7.27
N GLY A 35 -7.19 -15.46 -7.02
CA GLY A 35 -7.65 -14.53 -8.04
C GLY A 35 -6.66 -14.37 -9.20
N HIS A 36 -5.36 -14.39 -8.93
CA HIS A 36 -4.33 -14.29 -9.97
C HIS A 36 -4.09 -15.61 -10.74
N THR A 37 -4.49 -16.76 -10.21
CA THR A 37 -4.42 -18.05 -10.92
C THR A 37 -5.63 -18.32 -11.83
N LEU A 38 -6.74 -17.62 -11.62
CA LEU A 38 -7.96 -17.77 -12.40
C LEU A 38 -7.88 -17.00 -13.75
N PRO A 39 -8.45 -17.54 -14.84
CA PRO A 39 -8.47 -16.86 -16.13
C PRO A 39 -9.21 -15.53 -16.10
N TYR A 40 -8.83 -14.61 -17.00
CA TYR A 40 -9.56 -13.36 -17.24
C TYR A 40 -11.01 -13.65 -17.65
N GLY A 41 -11.97 -12.86 -17.13
CA GLY A 41 -13.41 -13.04 -17.37
C GLY A 41 -14.08 -14.09 -16.49
N ASN A 42 -13.33 -14.83 -15.65
CA ASN A 42 -13.93 -15.76 -14.70
C ASN A 42 -14.71 -15.01 -13.61
N LEU A 43 -15.96 -15.42 -13.34
CA LEU A 43 -16.83 -14.78 -12.36
C LEU A 43 -16.24 -14.80 -10.95
N MET A 44 -15.61 -15.90 -10.52
CA MET A 44 -14.96 -16.01 -9.23
C MET A 44 -13.79 -15.04 -9.10
N ARG A 45 -12.98 -14.88 -10.15
CA ARG A 45 -11.90 -13.89 -10.21
C ARG A 45 -12.44 -12.48 -10.03
N ASN A 46 -13.49 -12.12 -10.79
CA ASN A 46 -14.10 -10.79 -10.72
C ASN A 46 -14.70 -10.54 -9.32
N PHE A 47 -15.35 -11.55 -8.74
CA PHE A 47 -15.88 -11.49 -7.38
C PHE A 47 -14.76 -11.26 -6.36
N ILE A 48 -13.68 -12.04 -6.41
CA ILE A 48 -12.53 -11.87 -5.50
C ILE A 48 -11.96 -10.45 -5.64
N PHE A 49 -11.74 -9.97 -6.87
CA PHE A 49 -11.13 -8.68 -7.11
C PHE A 49 -12.00 -7.48 -6.75
N SER A 50 -13.31 -7.65 -6.62
CA SER A 50 -14.21 -6.58 -6.20
C SER A 50 -14.07 -6.18 -4.73
N PHE A 51 -13.62 -7.07 -3.85
CA PHE A 51 -13.63 -6.80 -2.40
C PHE A 51 -12.30 -7.03 -1.65
N HIS A 52 -11.41 -7.91 -2.14
CA HIS A 52 -10.23 -8.31 -1.34
C HIS A 52 -9.28 -7.14 -1.05
N MET A 53 -9.06 -6.24 -2.01
CA MET A 53 -8.23 -5.04 -1.80
C MET A 53 -8.92 -4.01 -0.90
N PRO A 54 -10.20 -3.63 -1.14
CA PRO A 54 -10.97 -2.83 -0.20
C PRO A 54 -10.94 -3.37 1.23
N ALA A 55 -11.15 -4.67 1.42
CA ALA A 55 -11.11 -5.31 2.73
C ALA A 55 -9.71 -5.18 3.38
N PHE A 56 -8.64 -5.38 2.61
CA PHE A 56 -7.28 -5.23 3.11
C PHE A 56 -6.98 -3.79 3.56
N PHE A 57 -7.41 -2.79 2.80
CA PHE A 57 -7.26 -1.38 3.17
C PHE A 57 -8.09 -1.03 4.41
N PHE A 58 -9.34 -1.51 4.49
CA PHE A 58 -10.19 -1.34 5.66
C PHE A 58 -9.55 -1.94 6.93
N LEU A 59 -9.09 -3.20 6.87
CA LEU A 59 -8.40 -3.86 7.99
C LEU A 59 -7.09 -3.16 8.38
N THR A 60 -6.44 -2.51 7.42
CA THR A 60 -5.26 -1.70 7.71
C THR A 60 -5.64 -0.45 8.50
N GLY A 61 -6.69 0.27 8.10
CA GLY A 61 -7.23 1.41 8.84
C GLY A 61 -7.70 1.02 10.25
N TYR A 62 -8.38 -0.11 10.37
CA TYR A 62 -8.83 -0.64 11.67
C TYR A 62 -7.67 -0.87 12.64
N THR A 63 -6.52 -1.33 12.17
CA THR A 63 -5.34 -1.61 13.02
C THR A 63 -4.39 -0.44 13.15
N ALA A 64 -4.39 0.50 12.23
CA ALA A 64 -3.51 1.66 12.26
C ALA A 64 -3.99 2.70 13.27
N ARG A 65 -3.09 3.51 13.78
CA ARG A 65 -3.41 4.70 14.59
C ARG A 65 -2.76 5.90 13.92
N ARG A 66 -3.47 7.01 13.82
CA ARG A 66 -2.89 8.25 13.27
C ARG A 66 -1.86 8.84 14.23
N PRO A 67 -0.88 9.57 13.73
CA PRO A 67 0.02 10.35 14.56
C PRO A 67 -0.67 11.61 15.06
N ASP A 68 -0.37 12.04 16.28
CA ASP A 68 -0.91 13.27 16.87
C ASP A 68 0.04 14.48 16.67
N THR A 69 1.22 14.24 16.11
CA THR A 69 2.27 15.24 15.92
C THR A 69 2.97 15.11 14.57
N TRP A 70 3.51 16.22 14.06
CA TRP A 70 4.30 16.23 12.83
C TRP A 70 5.55 15.36 12.91
N GLN A 71 6.18 15.27 14.06
CA GLN A 71 7.32 14.38 14.27
C GLN A 71 6.90 12.90 14.21
N GLY A 72 5.73 12.58 14.79
CA GLY A 72 5.12 11.25 14.70
C GLY A 72 4.79 10.88 13.26
N PHE A 73 4.24 11.81 12.49
CA PHE A 73 3.96 11.67 11.07
C PHE A 73 5.23 11.36 10.27
N ALA A 74 6.27 12.19 10.37
CA ALA A 74 7.53 11.98 9.65
C ALA A 74 8.16 10.62 9.96
N ARG A 75 8.12 10.19 11.24
CA ARG A 75 8.61 8.87 11.67
C ARG A 75 7.82 7.73 11.03
N ARG A 76 6.50 7.86 10.90
CA ARG A 76 5.65 6.86 10.28
C ARG A 76 5.85 6.79 8.78
N VAL A 77 5.87 7.94 8.09
CA VAL A 77 6.16 8.01 6.66
C VAL A 77 7.49 7.28 6.35
N ARG A 78 8.54 7.56 7.12
CA ARG A 78 9.83 6.85 6.97
C ARG A 78 9.69 5.33 7.20
N LYS A 79 8.97 4.94 8.24
CA LYS A 79 8.74 3.51 8.55
C LYS A 79 7.97 2.81 7.43
N ASP A 80 6.90 3.42 6.94
CA ASP A 80 6.06 2.86 5.89
C ASP A 80 6.80 2.84 4.54
N PHE A 81 7.59 3.87 4.25
CA PHE A 81 8.47 3.87 3.08
C PHE A 81 9.44 2.67 3.10
N VAL A 82 10.13 2.47 4.21
CA VAL A 82 11.05 1.33 4.37
C VAL A 82 10.32 -0.02 4.31
N ALA A 83 9.12 -0.10 4.86
CA ALA A 83 8.38 -1.36 4.92
C ALA A 83 7.64 -1.71 3.62
N LEU A 84 7.17 -0.72 2.85
CA LEU A 84 6.34 -0.94 1.67
C LEU A 84 7.09 -0.69 0.36
N ILE A 85 7.87 0.40 0.28
CA ILE A 85 8.49 0.84 -0.98
C ILE A 85 9.88 0.23 -1.17
N VAL A 86 10.70 0.21 -0.12
CA VAL A 86 12.07 -0.35 -0.24
C VAL A 86 12.10 -1.81 -0.73
N PRO A 87 11.21 -2.72 -0.26
CA PRO A 87 11.17 -4.08 -0.80
C PRO A 87 10.80 -4.13 -2.30
N VAL A 88 9.91 -3.24 -2.74
CA VAL A 88 9.57 -3.16 -4.18
C VAL A 88 10.76 -2.67 -4.98
N LEU A 89 11.43 -1.62 -4.54
CA LEU A 89 12.61 -1.08 -5.22
C LEU A 89 13.78 -2.05 -5.20
N GLY A 90 14.08 -2.64 -4.06
CA GLY A 90 15.26 -3.51 -3.89
C GLY A 90 15.04 -4.93 -4.43
N VAL A 91 13.96 -5.59 -3.98
CA VAL A 91 13.74 -7.01 -4.28
C VAL A 91 13.07 -7.18 -5.65
N VAL A 92 11.92 -6.53 -5.86
CA VAL A 92 11.12 -6.76 -7.08
C VAL A 92 11.85 -6.22 -8.31
N GLN A 93 12.41 -5.01 -8.23
CA GLN A 93 13.02 -4.39 -9.39
C GLN A 93 14.40 -4.96 -9.73
N VAL A 94 15.24 -5.12 -8.74
CA VAL A 94 16.55 -5.74 -8.97
C VAL A 94 16.38 -7.15 -9.50
N PHE A 95 15.46 -7.93 -8.90
CA PHE A 95 15.17 -9.28 -9.35
C PHE A 95 14.61 -9.30 -10.79
N ASN A 96 13.64 -8.42 -11.12
CA ASN A 96 13.09 -8.34 -12.48
C ASN A 96 14.14 -7.94 -13.51
N VAL A 97 15.02 -6.96 -13.22
CA VAL A 97 16.08 -6.57 -14.13
C VAL A 97 17.03 -7.74 -14.37
N LEU A 98 17.49 -8.41 -13.31
CA LEU A 98 18.39 -9.54 -13.42
C LEU A 98 17.73 -10.71 -14.16
N LEU A 99 16.48 -11.06 -13.79
CA LEU A 99 15.78 -12.16 -14.42
C LEU A 99 15.59 -11.92 -15.93
N ASN A 100 15.09 -10.74 -16.33
CA ASN A 100 14.91 -10.40 -17.74
C ASN A 100 16.25 -10.36 -18.50
N PHE A 101 17.32 -9.88 -17.87
CA PHE A 101 18.63 -9.89 -18.48
C PHE A 101 19.15 -11.32 -18.69
N PHE A 102 18.99 -12.21 -17.71
CA PHE A 102 19.45 -13.60 -17.84
C PHE A 102 18.57 -14.44 -18.80
N LEU A 103 17.31 -14.08 -18.96
CA LEU A 103 16.39 -14.74 -19.92
C LEU A 103 16.52 -14.17 -21.35
N SER A 104 17.18 -13.03 -21.52
CA SER A 104 17.43 -12.42 -22.83
C SER A 104 18.51 -13.17 -23.59
N ASP A 105 18.35 -13.26 -24.92
CA ASP A 105 19.39 -13.78 -25.83
C ASP A 105 20.56 -12.78 -25.96
N ASP A 106 20.27 -11.48 -25.89
CA ASP A 106 21.26 -10.40 -25.89
C ASP A 106 21.70 -10.07 -24.47
N ARG A 107 22.95 -10.39 -24.13
CA ARG A 107 23.59 -10.10 -22.85
C ARG A 107 24.53 -8.91 -22.89
N SER A 108 24.31 -7.99 -23.82
CA SER A 108 25.07 -6.75 -23.90
C SER A 108 24.75 -5.79 -22.76
N LEU A 109 25.68 -4.87 -22.46
CA LEU A 109 25.44 -3.81 -21.48
C LEU A 109 24.35 -2.83 -21.94
N THR A 110 24.17 -2.66 -23.24
CA THR A 110 23.10 -1.85 -23.82
C THR A 110 21.73 -2.44 -23.51
N ASN A 111 21.56 -3.75 -23.69
CA ASN A 111 20.32 -4.45 -23.34
C ASN A 111 20.03 -4.39 -21.84
N LEU A 112 21.05 -4.56 -20.99
CA LEU A 112 20.88 -4.40 -19.54
C LEU A 112 20.38 -2.99 -19.19
N TRP A 113 20.93 -1.96 -19.84
CA TRP A 113 20.49 -0.58 -19.64
C TRP A 113 19.04 -0.35 -20.08
N ASP A 114 18.64 -0.90 -21.23
CA ASP A 114 17.27 -0.79 -21.73
C ASP A 114 16.26 -1.48 -20.81
N ILE A 115 16.58 -2.68 -20.31
CA ILE A 115 15.78 -3.39 -19.32
C ILE A 115 15.66 -2.57 -18.03
N ALA A 116 16.77 -2.04 -17.51
CA ALA A 116 16.77 -1.24 -16.28
C ALA A 116 15.96 0.05 -16.44
N ARG A 117 16.11 0.73 -17.57
CA ARG A 117 15.34 1.93 -17.91
C ARG A 117 13.83 1.64 -18.01
N TYR A 118 13.45 0.56 -18.71
CA TYR A 118 12.04 0.16 -18.80
C TYR A 118 11.46 -0.13 -17.43
N ASN A 119 12.17 -0.87 -16.57
CA ASN A 119 11.72 -1.14 -15.22
C ASN A 119 11.63 0.15 -14.35
N ALA A 120 12.54 1.10 -14.53
CA ALA A 120 12.46 2.39 -13.83
C ALA A 120 11.20 3.20 -14.24
N ILE A 121 10.85 3.20 -15.53
CA ILE A 121 9.61 3.83 -16.04
C ILE A 121 8.39 3.11 -15.47
N THR A 122 8.39 1.78 -15.46
CA THR A 122 7.32 0.96 -14.87
C THR A 122 7.11 1.28 -13.39
N LEU A 123 8.19 1.48 -12.62
CA LEU A 123 8.11 1.90 -11.22
C LEU A 123 7.59 3.32 -11.04
N PHE A 124 7.99 4.22 -11.91
CA PHE A 124 7.51 5.61 -11.85
C PHE A 124 6.00 5.68 -11.99
N TRP A 125 5.44 4.91 -12.92
CA TRP A 125 3.99 4.84 -13.10
C TRP A 125 3.30 3.98 -12.04
N ALA A 126 3.93 2.87 -11.64
CA ALA A 126 3.42 1.89 -10.66
C ALA A 126 2.00 1.38 -10.96
N SER A 127 1.64 1.31 -12.25
CA SER A 127 0.31 0.87 -12.68
C SER A 127 0.05 -0.61 -12.39
N GLY A 128 -1.15 -0.92 -11.91
CA GLY A 128 -1.63 -2.31 -11.76
C GLY A 128 -2.09 -2.93 -13.08
N ASN A 129 -2.60 -2.11 -14.00
CA ASN A 129 -3.03 -2.52 -15.33
C ASN A 129 -2.32 -1.68 -16.40
N PRO A 130 -1.90 -2.30 -17.52
CA PRO A 130 -1.43 -1.53 -18.65
C PRO A 130 -2.65 -0.83 -19.29
N ALA A 131 -2.68 0.50 -19.20
CA ALA A 131 -3.68 1.32 -19.86
C ALA A 131 -2.96 2.32 -20.76
N ASP A 132 -3.39 2.45 -22.02
CA ASP A 132 -2.95 3.48 -22.96
C ASP A 132 -1.42 3.66 -23.07
N GLY A 133 -0.69 2.55 -23.14
CA GLY A 133 0.77 2.56 -23.26
C GLY A 133 1.54 2.77 -21.96
N ILE A 134 0.86 2.84 -20.82
CA ILE A 134 1.51 2.90 -19.50
C ILE A 134 1.90 1.48 -19.07
N PRO A 135 3.19 1.19 -18.84
CA PRO A 135 3.62 -0.14 -18.45
C PRO A 135 3.15 -0.50 -17.04
N SER A 136 2.66 -1.75 -16.88
CA SER A 136 2.23 -2.26 -15.58
C SER A 136 3.40 -2.75 -14.73
N CYS A 137 3.42 -2.41 -13.45
CA CYS A 137 4.33 -3.01 -12.47
C CYS A 137 3.78 -4.33 -11.88
N GLY A 138 2.59 -4.77 -12.30
CA GLY A 138 1.96 -5.97 -11.75
C GLY A 138 1.49 -5.80 -10.31
N MET A 139 1.56 -6.87 -9.52
CA MET A 139 1.06 -6.90 -8.13
C MET A 139 1.59 -5.80 -7.19
N PRO A 140 2.83 -5.30 -7.30
CA PRO A 140 3.34 -4.26 -6.40
C PRO A 140 2.56 -2.95 -6.38
N TRP A 141 1.69 -2.67 -7.35
CA TRP A 141 0.91 -1.45 -7.42
C TRP A 141 0.17 -1.12 -6.10
N PHE A 142 -0.34 -2.14 -5.41
CA PHE A 142 -1.11 -1.94 -4.19
C PHE A 142 -0.26 -1.42 -3.03
N LEU A 143 1.05 -1.69 -3.01
CA LEU A 143 1.97 -1.17 -2.00
C LEU A 143 2.17 0.34 -2.16
N PHE A 144 2.24 0.81 -3.41
CA PHE A 144 2.25 2.25 -3.70
C PHE A 144 0.94 2.91 -3.30
N ALA A 145 -0.20 2.33 -3.71
CA ALA A 145 -1.51 2.84 -3.34
C ALA A 145 -1.71 2.88 -1.81
N LEU A 146 -1.25 1.85 -1.09
CA LEU A 146 -1.31 1.80 0.36
C LEU A 146 -0.39 2.84 1.00
N PHE A 147 0.85 3.00 0.51
CA PHE A 147 1.80 3.96 1.03
C PHE A 147 1.27 5.40 0.92
N TRP A 148 0.88 5.81 -0.29
CA TRP A 148 0.33 7.13 -0.54
C TRP A 148 -1.02 7.34 0.15
N GLY A 149 -1.88 6.33 0.15
CA GLY A 149 -3.17 6.36 0.86
C GLY A 149 -2.99 6.59 2.36
N LYS A 150 -2.05 5.90 3.01
CA LYS A 150 -1.72 6.11 4.43
C LYS A 150 -1.12 7.49 4.67
N LEU A 151 -0.22 7.94 3.81
CA LEU A 151 0.38 9.27 3.93
C LEU A 151 -0.69 10.37 3.88
N ILE A 152 -1.58 10.31 2.88
CA ILE A 152 -2.68 11.27 2.75
C ILE A 152 -3.63 11.16 3.96
N TRP A 153 -4.01 9.97 4.36
CA TRP A 153 -4.92 9.72 5.48
C TRP A 153 -4.37 10.24 6.82
N GLU A 154 -3.08 10.02 7.11
CA GLU A 154 -2.42 10.53 8.31
C GLU A 154 -2.29 12.06 8.27
N LEU A 155 -1.99 12.62 7.10
CA LEU A 155 -1.92 14.07 6.89
C LEU A 155 -3.27 14.74 7.11
N LEU A 156 -4.35 14.17 6.56
CA LEU A 156 -5.69 14.70 6.75
C LEU A 156 -6.11 14.69 8.22
N GLY A 157 -5.76 13.65 8.98
CA GLY A 157 -6.01 13.60 10.42
C GLY A 157 -5.31 14.70 11.21
N LEU A 158 -4.10 15.09 10.79
CA LEU A 158 -3.38 16.22 11.41
C LEU A 158 -3.96 17.59 11.03
N LEU A 159 -4.39 17.75 9.78
CA LEU A 159 -4.90 19.02 9.27
C LEU A 159 -6.37 19.26 9.65
N PHE A 160 -7.17 18.21 9.68
CA PHE A 160 -8.63 18.28 9.85
C PHE A 160 -9.15 17.34 10.95
N PRO A 161 -8.72 17.51 12.22
CA PRO A 161 -9.04 16.54 13.29
C PRO A 161 -10.53 16.38 13.60
N LYS A 162 -11.38 17.34 13.20
CA LYS A 162 -12.84 17.31 13.42
C LYS A 162 -13.65 17.03 12.16
N GLY A 163 -13.07 17.07 10.98
CA GLY A 163 -13.77 16.97 9.69
C GLY A 163 -13.15 15.95 8.75
N ASP A 164 -12.31 15.08 9.27
CA ASP A 164 -11.52 14.15 8.48
C ASP A 164 -12.34 13.15 7.64
N PHE A 165 -13.51 12.73 8.13
CA PHE A 165 -14.42 11.87 7.37
C PHE A 165 -14.95 12.56 6.11
N ALA A 166 -15.46 13.79 6.24
CA ALA A 166 -15.98 14.55 5.11
C ALA A 166 -14.87 14.86 4.08
N VAL A 167 -13.69 15.25 4.58
CA VAL A 167 -12.54 15.54 3.70
C VAL A 167 -12.04 14.25 3.03
N SER A 168 -11.99 13.13 3.74
CA SER A 168 -11.64 11.81 3.17
C SER A 168 -12.62 11.39 2.08
N PHE A 169 -13.91 11.66 2.28
CA PHE A 169 -14.94 11.38 1.28
C PHE A 169 -14.76 12.25 0.01
N ILE A 170 -14.47 13.56 0.18
CA ILE A 170 -14.18 14.45 -0.96
C ILE A 170 -12.93 13.99 -1.70
N VAL A 171 -11.86 13.63 -0.99
CA VAL A 171 -10.62 13.12 -1.58
C VAL A 171 -10.87 11.83 -2.35
N MET A 172 -11.69 10.91 -1.81
CA MET A 172 -12.12 9.69 -2.51
C MET A 172 -12.85 10.01 -3.82
N LEU A 173 -13.83 10.91 -3.80
CA LEU A 173 -14.59 11.29 -5.00
C LEU A 173 -13.67 11.92 -6.06
N PHE A 174 -12.74 12.77 -5.62
CA PHE A 174 -11.76 13.38 -6.52
C PHE A 174 -10.83 12.31 -7.12
N GLY A 175 -10.32 11.37 -6.32
CA GLY A 175 -9.49 10.27 -6.79
C GLY A 175 -10.23 9.37 -7.79
N ALA A 176 -11.50 9.04 -7.49
CA ALA A 176 -12.33 8.25 -8.39
C ALA A 176 -12.63 8.97 -9.71
N TYR A 177 -12.83 10.28 -9.70
CA TYR A 177 -13.04 11.10 -10.89
C TYR A 177 -11.77 11.20 -11.73
N ILE A 178 -10.64 11.60 -11.10
CA ILE A 178 -9.39 11.80 -11.83
C ILE A 178 -8.87 10.51 -12.46
N GLY A 179 -9.03 9.38 -11.75
CA GLY A 179 -8.63 8.06 -12.27
C GLY A 179 -9.41 7.58 -13.49
N GLN A 180 -10.58 8.18 -13.78
CA GLN A 180 -11.32 7.93 -15.03
C GLN A 180 -10.87 8.83 -16.19
N VAL A 181 -10.30 10.00 -15.86
CA VAL A 181 -9.88 10.99 -16.85
C VAL A 181 -8.41 10.85 -17.21
N GLN A 182 -7.58 10.62 -16.20
CA GLN A 182 -6.13 10.55 -16.35
C GLN A 182 -5.52 9.63 -15.28
N TYR A 183 -4.66 8.74 -15.71
CA TYR A 183 -3.88 7.90 -14.81
C TYR A 183 -2.80 8.75 -14.11
N LEU A 184 -2.75 8.69 -12.79
CA LEU A 184 -1.72 9.40 -12.03
C LEU A 184 -0.54 8.48 -11.69
N PRO A 185 0.71 9.00 -11.74
CA PRO A 185 1.87 8.23 -11.32
C PRO A 185 1.73 7.70 -9.89
N GLN A 186 2.36 6.56 -9.60
CA GLN A 186 2.40 5.95 -8.26
C GLN A 186 1.02 5.55 -7.72
N CYS A 187 0.03 5.29 -8.60
CA CYS A 187 -1.35 5.00 -8.20
C CYS A 187 -1.96 6.06 -7.25
N LEU A 188 -1.63 7.34 -7.42
CA LEU A 188 -2.13 8.41 -6.56
C LEU A 188 -3.66 8.57 -6.64
N ASP A 189 -4.26 8.33 -7.79
CA ASP A 189 -5.70 8.28 -7.99
C ASP A 189 -6.35 7.19 -7.14
N VAL A 190 -5.81 5.98 -7.17
CA VAL A 190 -6.26 4.86 -6.33
C VAL A 190 -5.96 5.15 -4.84
N ALA A 191 -4.80 5.73 -4.53
CA ALA A 191 -4.43 6.09 -3.16
C ALA A 191 -5.44 7.05 -2.51
N MET A 192 -5.97 8.01 -3.26
CA MET A 192 -7.04 8.90 -2.79
C MET A 192 -8.32 8.14 -2.47
N VAL A 193 -8.66 7.09 -3.23
CA VAL A 193 -9.79 6.20 -2.91
C VAL A 193 -9.50 5.36 -1.66
N VAL A 194 -8.27 4.87 -1.50
CA VAL A 194 -7.83 4.10 -0.33
C VAL A 194 -8.01 4.87 0.97
N VAL A 195 -7.85 6.20 0.96
CA VAL A 195 -8.06 7.07 2.13
C VAL A 195 -9.41 6.80 2.80
N MET A 196 -10.48 6.65 2.03
CA MET A 196 -11.82 6.40 2.58
C MET A 196 -11.90 5.03 3.27
N TYR A 197 -11.31 3.98 2.70
CA TYR A 197 -11.29 2.66 3.34
C TYR A 197 -10.48 2.66 4.65
N LEU A 198 -9.38 3.41 4.70
CA LEU A 198 -8.61 3.60 5.93
C LEU A 198 -9.43 4.34 6.99
N THR A 199 -10.15 5.40 6.60
CA THR A 199 -11.02 6.19 7.48
C THR A 199 -12.17 5.34 8.02
N LEU A 200 -12.83 4.55 7.17
CA LEU A 200 -13.86 3.61 7.59
C LEU A 200 -13.30 2.56 8.55
N GLY A 201 -12.15 1.99 8.25
CA GLY A 201 -11.49 1.04 9.15
C GLY A 201 -11.21 1.64 10.53
N GLU A 202 -10.77 2.88 10.60
CA GLU A 202 -10.56 3.60 11.86
C GLU A 202 -11.87 3.86 12.61
N LEU A 203 -12.93 4.24 11.90
CA LEU A 203 -14.25 4.53 12.48
C LEU A 203 -14.86 3.30 13.16
N PHE A 204 -14.65 2.11 12.61
CA PHE A 204 -15.18 0.85 13.14
C PHE A 204 -14.28 0.16 14.18
N ARG A 205 -13.16 0.77 14.54
CA ARG A 205 -12.25 0.28 15.60
C ARG A 205 -12.78 0.58 16.98
#